data_8184d89fa59b6806945b61939bf76158
#
_entry.id   8184d89fa59b6806945b61939bf76158
#
_cell.length_a   1.000
_cell.length_b   1.000
_cell.length_c   1.000
_cell.angle_alpha   90.00
_cell.angle_beta   90.00
_cell.angle_gamma   90.00
#
_symmetry.space_group_name_H-M   'P 1'
#
loop_
_entity.id
_entity.type
_entity.pdbx_description
1 polymer ?
#
loop_
_entity_poly.entity_id
_entity_poly.type
_entity_poly.pdbx_seq_one_letter_code
_entity_poly.pdbx_strand_id
1 'polypeptide(L)'
;MPKSPGRKSNPAPGAYRPHVAARRPGGRHAIRPAFRVLVHHKYLAVWNELPDRVGLANAQQFWDHVAMTPGQPPKVGTSSIMKGKHNVPKWPGYSKTIHYEITGAARIDYQYNRTATEGTHGDPHGVVKIMSIDLGSH
;
A
#
# COMPACT_ATOMS: atom_id res chain seq x y z
N MET A 1 15.50 18.31 -19.02
CA MET A 1 16.12 19.05 -17.91
C MET A 1 16.57 18.08 -16.83
N PRO A 2 17.84 18.12 -16.47
CA PRO A 2 18.28 17.31 -15.36
C PRO A 2 17.64 17.81 -14.07
N LYS A 3 17.36 16.88 -13.18
CA LYS A 3 16.80 17.22 -11.88
C LYS A 3 17.90 17.61 -10.90
N SER A 4 17.57 18.45 -9.95
CA SER A 4 18.52 18.84 -8.92
C SER A 4 18.98 17.60 -8.14
N PRO A 5 20.30 17.41 -7.93
CA PRO A 5 20.78 16.30 -7.13
C PRO A 5 20.20 16.34 -5.73
N GLY A 6 19.90 15.17 -5.18
CA GLY A 6 19.35 15.04 -3.84
C GLY A 6 17.88 15.38 -3.69
N ARG A 7 17.25 15.91 -4.71
CA ARG A 7 15.84 16.25 -4.65
C ARG A 7 15.00 15.04 -5.03
N LYS A 8 14.16 14.58 -4.11
CA LYS A 8 13.18 13.54 -4.44
C LYS A 8 12.11 14.17 -5.30
N SER A 9 11.93 13.62 -6.47
CA SER A 9 10.91 14.10 -7.40
C SER A 9 9.61 13.37 -7.17
N ASN A 10 8.53 14.05 -7.48
CA ASN A 10 7.25 13.37 -7.59
C ASN A 10 7.30 12.39 -8.75
N PRO A 11 6.66 11.22 -8.63
CA PRO A 11 6.61 10.29 -9.75
C PRO A 11 5.96 10.94 -10.96
N ALA A 12 6.46 10.61 -12.13
CA ALA A 12 5.81 11.00 -13.37
C ALA A 12 4.41 10.37 -13.45
N PRO A 13 3.45 11.02 -14.13
CA PRO A 13 2.14 10.41 -14.32
C PRO A 13 2.27 9.00 -14.92
N GLY A 14 1.61 8.04 -14.30
CA GLY A 14 1.65 6.66 -14.76
C GLY A 14 2.90 5.88 -14.42
N ALA A 15 3.82 6.45 -13.62
CA ALA A 15 5.10 5.81 -13.28
C ALA A 15 4.96 4.45 -12.58
N TYR A 16 3.87 4.25 -11.83
CA TYR A 16 3.62 3.01 -11.09
C TYR A 16 2.53 2.15 -11.73
N ARG A 17 2.13 2.44 -12.95
CA ARG A 17 1.07 1.66 -13.59
C ARG A 17 1.28 0.17 -13.45
N PRO A 18 0.22 -0.61 -13.21
CA PRO A 18 -1.20 -0.23 -13.11
C PRO A 18 -1.61 0.32 -11.73
N HIS A 19 -0.67 0.67 -10.89
CA HIS A 19 -0.94 1.18 -9.54
C HIS A 19 -1.02 2.71 -9.52
N VAL A 20 -1.86 3.22 -8.63
CA VAL A 20 -2.07 4.65 -8.42
C VAL A 20 -1.99 4.95 -6.92
N ALA A 21 -1.81 6.21 -6.56
CA ALA A 21 -1.71 6.59 -5.16
C ALA A 21 -2.98 6.24 -4.39
N ALA A 22 -2.80 5.56 -3.25
CA ALA A 22 -3.86 5.31 -2.29
C ALA A 22 -3.74 6.35 -1.18
N ARG A 23 -4.60 7.36 -1.21
CA ARG A 23 -4.54 8.46 -0.24
C ARG A 23 -5.03 8.00 1.12
N ARG A 24 -4.46 8.59 2.17
CA ARG A 24 -4.88 8.31 3.53
C ARG A 24 -6.35 8.71 3.71
N PRO A 25 -7.20 7.80 4.14
CA PRO A 25 -8.59 8.15 4.41
C PRO A 25 -8.68 9.23 5.50
N GLY A 26 -9.50 10.25 5.26
CA GLY A 26 -9.74 11.30 6.23
C GLY A 26 -8.67 12.39 6.29
N GLY A 27 -7.62 12.32 5.48
CA GLY A 27 -6.61 13.36 5.39
C GLY A 27 -5.21 12.93 5.78
N ARG A 28 -4.29 13.87 5.75
CA ARG A 28 -2.86 13.59 5.95
C ARG A 28 -2.55 13.06 7.33
N HIS A 29 -1.60 12.13 7.38
CA HIS A 29 -1.01 11.70 8.63
C HIS A 29 -0.12 12.82 9.20
N ALA A 30 -0.06 12.92 10.54
CA ALA A 30 0.79 13.92 11.19
C ALA A 30 2.28 13.63 10.97
N ILE A 31 2.64 12.37 10.81
CA ILE A 31 4.01 11.93 10.59
C ILE A 31 4.19 11.61 9.11
N ARG A 32 5.32 12.00 8.54
CA ARG A 32 5.62 11.71 7.14
C ARG A 32 5.73 10.20 6.91
N PRO A 33 5.01 9.67 5.92
CA PRO A 33 5.08 8.23 5.63
C PRO A 33 6.46 7.79 5.15
N ALA A 34 6.89 6.61 5.58
CA ALA A 34 8.13 6.00 5.11
C ALA A 34 7.94 5.25 3.79
N PHE A 35 6.71 4.86 3.46
CA PHE A 35 6.37 4.13 2.25
C PHE A 35 5.30 4.87 1.47
N ARG A 36 5.43 4.86 0.14
CA ARG A 36 4.35 5.31 -0.74
C ARG A 36 3.33 4.20 -0.83
N VAL A 37 2.09 4.50 -0.49
CA VAL A 37 1.00 3.51 -0.52
C VAL A 37 0.28 3.63 -1.85
N LEU A 38 0.27 2.56 -2.60
CA LEU A 38 -0.33 2.50 -3.93
C LEU A 38 -1.39 1.40 -3.95
N VAL A 39 -2.41 1.58 -4.78
CA VAL A 39 -3.45 0.57 -5.00
C VAL A 39 -3.56 0.30 -6.50
N HIS A 40 -3.79 -0.96 -6.87
CA HIS A 40 -4.05 -1.29 -8.26
C HIS A 40 -5.28 -0.51 -8.73
N HIS A 41 -5.20 0.12 -9.91
CA HIS A 41 -6.25 1.03 -10.39
C HIS A 41 -7.63 0.40 -10.39
N LYS A 42 -7.71 -0.90 -10.60
CA LYS A 42 -8.97 -1.64 -10.60
C LYS A 42 -9.67 -1.64 -9.23
N TYR A 43 -8.93 -1.38 -8.14
CA TYR A 43 -9.48 -1.30 -6.79
C TYR A 43 -9.55 0.13 -6.26
N LEU A 44 -9.28 1.13 -7.08
CA LEU A 44 -9.27 2.53 -6.60
C LEU A 44 -10.65 2.95 -6.08
N ALA A 45 -11.71 2.61 -6.78
CA ALA A 45 -13.07 2.93 -6.32
C ALA A 45 -13.38 2.26 -4.98
N VAL A 46 -12.97 1.00 -4.82
CA VAL A 46 -13.16 0.26 -3.56
C VAL A 46 -12.34 0.92 -2.45
N TRP A 47 -11.11 1.34 -2.74
CA TRP A 47 -10.28 2.07 -1.77
C TRP A 47 -10.97 3.34 -1.30
N ASN A 48 -11.54 4.11 -2.21
CA ASN A 48 -12.23 5.36 -1.88
C ASN A 48 -13.49 5.13 -1.04
N GLU A 49 -14.13 3.97 -1.18
CA GLU A 49 -15.30 3.60 -0.39
C GLU A 49 -14.95 2.94 0.95
N LEU A 50 -13.67 2.62 1.16
CA LEU A 50 -13.25 1.85 2.32
C LEU A 50 -13.73 2.44 3.66
N PRO A 51 -13.60 3.77 3.90
CA PRO A 51 -14.07 4.33 5.16
C PRO A 51 -15.56 4.11 5.43
N ASP A 52 -16.39 4.12 4.40
CA ASP A 52 -17.82 3.89 4.54
C ASP A 52 -18.14 2.41 4.82
N ARG A 53 -17.26 1.51 4.40
CA ARG A 53 -17.49 0.07 4.50
C ARG A 53 -16.93 -0.52 5.79
N VAL A 54 -15.77 -0.05 6.25
CA VAL A 54 -15.09 -0.61 7.43
C VAL A 54 -14.97 0.40 8.58
N GLY A 55 -15.37 1.63 8.36
CA GLY A 55 -15.18 2.73 9.31
C GLY A 55 -13.90 3.50 9.06
N LEU A 56 -13.95 4.81 9.29
CA LEU A 56 -12.81 5.70 9.05
C LEU A 56 -11.59 5.30 9.89
N ALA A 57 -11.81 5.01 11.17
CA ALA A 57 -10.72 4.66 12.07
C ALA A 57 -9.99 3.39 11.61
N ASN A 58 -10.72 2.38 11.18
CA ASN A 58 -10.12 1.14 10.69
C ASN A 58 -9.36 1.37 9.39
N ALA A 59 -9.91 2.18 8.49
CA ALA A 59 -9.25 2.50 7.22
C ALA A 59 -7.96 3.29 7.44
N GLN A 60 -7.99 4.27 8.35
CA GLN A 60 -6.80 5.05 8.70
C GLN A 60 -5.73 4.17 9.35
N GLN A 61 -6.14 3.28 10.24
CA GLN A 61 -5.22 2.38 10.94
C GLN A 61 -4.48 1.47 9.97
N PHE A 62 -5.19 0.93 8.97
CA PHE A 62 -4.55 0.14 7.93
C PHE A 62 -3.52 0.98 7.17
N TRP A 63 -3.92 2.15 6.70
CA TRP A 63 -3.02 3.00 5.91
C TRP A 63 -1.79 3.41 6.71
N ASP A 64 -1.99 3.81 7.97
CA ASP A 64 -0.88 4.23 8.84
C ASP A 64 0.09 3.08 9.09
N HIS A 65 -0.45 1.87 9.26
CA HIS A 65 0.37 0.68 9.46
C HIS A 65 1.26 0.41 8.24
N VAL A 66 0.68 0.35 7.04
CA VAL A 66 1.45 0.02 5.85
C VAL A 66 2.35 1.16 5.39
N ALA A 67 1.99 2.39 5.71
CA ALA A 67 2.83 3.55 5.38
C ALA A 67 4.10 3.61 6.20
N MET A 68 4.12 2.99 7.37
CA MET A 68 5.26 3.04 8.29
C MET A 68 5.94 1.69 8.49
N THR A 69 5.16 0.63 8.72
CA THR A 69 5.70 -0.68 9.13
C THR A 69 4.97 -1.83 8.42
N PRO A 70 4.97 -1.87 7.08
CA PRO A 70 4.16 -2.86 6.37
C PRO A 70 4.55 -4.32 6.64
N GLY A 71 5.78 -4.57 7.04
CA GLY A 71 6.26 -5.91 7.31
C GLY A 71 6.10 -6.38 8.74
N GLN A 72 5.57 -5.55 9.63
CA GLN A 72 5.38 -5.89 11.04
C GLN A 72 3.94 -6.25 11.33
N PRO A 73 3.67 -7.06 12.38
CA PRO A 73 2.29 -7.32 12.79
C PRO A 73 1.59 -6.02 13.19
N PRO A 74 0.32 -5.84 12.84
CA PRO A 74 -0.42 -4.66 13.26
C PRO A 74 -0.69 -4.67 14.76
N LYS A 75 -0.90 -3.48 15.35
CA LYS A 75 -1.24 -3.36 16.77
C LYS A 75 -2.60 -3.97 17.07
N VAL A 76 -3.52 -3.85 16.14
CA VAL A 76 -4.85 -4.44 16.23
C VAL A 76 -5.17 -5.09 14.90
N GLY A 77 -6.12 -6.00 14.90
CA GLY A 77 -6.43 -6.78 13.73
C GLY A 77 -5.43 -7.92 13.54
N THR A 78 -5.52 -8.60 12.44
CA THR A 78 -4.65 -9.72 12.12
C THR A 78 -3.99 -9.54 10.77
N SER A 79 -2.81 -10.10 10.63
CA SER A 79 -2.15 -10.19 9.35
C SER A 79 -1.43 -11.52 9.24
N SER A 80 -1.26 -11.99 8.03
CA SER A 80 -0.55 -13.23 7.79
C SER A 80 0.15 -13.18 6.44
N ILE A 81 1.22 -13.97 6.31
CA ILE A 81 1.88 -14.14 5.03
C ILE A 81 1.18 -15.29 4.31
N MET A 82 0.74 -15.02 3.09
CA MET A 82 0.10 -16.03 2.24
C MET A 82 1.07 -17.17 1.97
N LYS A 83 0.54 -18.38 1.82
CA LYS A 83 1.35 -19.57 1.53
C LYS A 83 1.13 -20.05 0.11
N GLY A 84 2.08 -20.83 -0.39
CA GLY A 84 2.01 -21.43 -1.72
C GLY A 84 2.17 -20.41 -2.84
N LYS A 85 1.47 -20.63 -3.94
CA LYS A 85 1.56 -19.74 -5.12
C LYS A 85 1.13 -18.31 -4.83
N HIS A 86 0.29 -18.10 -3.83
CA HIS A 86 -0.28 -16.78 -3.54
C HIS A 86 0.67 -15.86 -2.81
N ASN A 87 1.76 -16.40 -2.25
CA ASN A 87 2.70 -15.57 -1.50
C ASN A 87 3.95 -15.16 -2.31
N VAL A 88 4.03 -15.58 -3.55
CA VAL A 88 5.22 -15.29 -4.38
C VAL A 88 5.27 -13.80 -4.68
N PRO A 89 6.44 -13.14 -4.51
CA PRO A 89 6.57 -11.75 -4.91
C PRO A 89 6.27 -11.58 -6.40
N LYS A 90 5.40 -10.62 -6.74
CA LYS A 90 5.05 -10.35 -8.13
C LYS A 90 6.08 -9.49 -8.85
N TRP A 91 6.88 -8.79 -8.09
CA TRP A 91 7.88 -7.88 -8.65
C TRP A 91 9.21 -8.11 -7.96
N PRO A 92 10.33 -7.96 -8.69
CA PRO A 92 11.66 -8.12 -8.09
C PRO A 92 11.83 -7.19 -6.87
N GLY A 93 12.38 -7.74 -5.80
CA GLY A 93 12.63 -6.97 -4.57
C GLY A 93 11.45 -6.79 -3.66
N TYR A 94 10.26 -7.19 -4.07
CA TYR A 94 9.06 -7.07 -3.21
C TYR A 94 8.93 -8.25 -2.27
N SER A 95 8.21 -8.01 -1.18
CA SER A 95 7.92 -9.04 -0.19
C SER A 95 6.93 -10.06 -0.73
N LYS A 96 6.77 -11.15 0.01
CA LYS A 96 5.64 -12.05 -0.17
C LYS A 96 4.34 -11.30 0.10
N THR A 97 3.23 -11.84 -0.36
CA THR A 97 1.92 -11.23 -0.13
C THR A 97 1.56 -11.29 1.35
N ILE A 98 1.21 -10.15 1.91
CA ILE A 98 0.69 -10.05 3.26
C ILE A 98 -0.81 -9.84 3.18
N HIS A 99 -1.51 -10.60 3.98
CA HIS A 99 -2.97 -10.61 4.04
C HIS A 99 -3.39 -9.93 5.34
N TYR A 100 -3.98 -8.73 5.22
CA TYR A 100 -4.37 -7.92 6.38
C TYR A 100 -5.89 -7.99 6.54
N GLU A 101 -6.34 -8.48 7.68
CA GLU A 101 -7.76 -8.43 8.02
C GLU A 101 -8.07 -7.11 8.70
N ILE A 102 -8.74 -6.22 7.98
CA ILE A 102 -9.07 -4.89 8.48
C ILE A 102 -10.30 -4.92 9.40
N THR A 103 -11.21 -5.85 9.10
CA THR A 103 -12.33 -6.25 9.96
C THR A 103 -12.52 -7.74 9.81
N GLY A 104 -13.43 -8.34 10.56
CA GLY A 104 -13.69 -9.77 10.45
C GLY A 104 -14.09 -10.24 9.05
N ALA A 105 -14.59 -9.35 8.19
CA ALA A 105 -15.04 -9.71 6.85
C ALA A 105 -14.18 -9.08 5.76
N ALA A 106 -13.50 -7.98 6.03
CA ALA A 106 -12.77 -7.24 5.00
C ALA A 106 -11.27 -7.51 5.07
N ARG A 107 -10.68 -7.72 3.90
CA ARG A 107 -9.27 -8.10 3.77
C ARG A 107 -8.58 -7.32 2.69
N ILE A 108 -7.30 -7.00 2.90
CA ILE A 108 -6.47 -6.28 1.94
C ILE A 108 -5.17 -7.05 1.78
N ASP A 109 -4.84 -7.41 0.55
CA ASP A 109 -3.58 -8.09 0.22
C ASP A 109 -2.61 -7.08 -0.37
N TYR A 110 -1.36 -7.09 0.13
CA TYR A 110 -0.35 -6.16 -0.35
C TYR A 110 1.04 -6.80 -0.34
N GLN A 111 1.95 -6.19 -1.11
CA GLN A 111 3.37 -6.47 -1.08
C GLN A 111 4.11 -5.14 -0.91
N TYR A 112 5.33 -5.18 -0.39
CA TYR A 112 6.09 -3.96 -0.16
C TYR A 112 7.56 -4.15 -0.51
N ASN A 113 8.24 -3.03 -0.79
CA ASN A 113 9.66 -2.99 -1.07
C ASN A 113 10.24 -1.72 -0.44
N ARG A 114 11.26 -1.88 0.41
CA ARG A 114 11.90 -0.75 1.08
C ARG A 114 12.80 0.07 0.17
N THR A 115 13.25 -0.53 -0.92
CA THR A 115 14.27 0.03 -1.81
C THR A 115 13.84 0.01 -3.27
N ALA A 116 12.56 0.26 -3.51
CA ALA A 116 12.03 0.36 -4.86
C ALA A 116 12.64 1.57 -5.57
N THR A 117 12.92 1.42 -6.86
CA THR A 117 13.50 2.49 -7.67
C THR A 117 12.56 2.98 -8.76
N GLU A 118 11.42 2.34 -8.91
CA GLU A 118 10.43 2.70 -9.91
C GLU A 118 9.81 4.07 -9.59
N GLY A 119 9.55 4.84 -10.62
CA GLY A 119 8.85 6.10 -10.47
C GLY A 119 9.68 7.29 -9.98
N THR A 120 10.95 7.09 -9.61
CA THR A 120 11.79 8.15 -9.03
C THR A 120 13.18 8.23 -9.65
N HIS A 121 13.31 7.89 -10.93
CA HIS A 121 14.59 7.97 -11.64
C HIS A 121 15.71 7.17 -10.96
N GLY A 122 15.37 6.07 -10.31
CA GLY A 122 16.33 5.20 -9.67
C GLY A 122 16.62 5.49 -8.21
N ASP A 123 16.02 6.52 -7.63
CA ASP A 123 16.19 6.80 -6.19
C ASP A 123 15.49 5.74 -5.36
N PRO A 124 16.20 5.04 -4.45
CA PRO A 124 15.56 4.04 -3.60
C PRO A 124 14.52 4.67 -2.66
N HIS A 125 13.38 4.05 -2.54
CA HIS A 125 12.31 4.51 -1.65
C HIS A 125 11.38 3.36 -1.30
N GLY A 126 10.62 3.52 -0.24
CA GLY A 126 9.64 2.52 0.17
C GLY A 126 8.36 2.62 -0.66
N VAL A 127 7.86 1.47 -1.08
CA VAL A 127 6.60 1.36 -1.83
C VAL A 127 5.79 0.20 -1.27
N VAL A 128 4.49 0.42 -1.07
CA VAL A 128 3.51 -0.62 -0.77
C VAL A 128 2.55 -0.69 -1.94
N LYS A 129 2.35 -1.88 -2.49
CA LYS A 129 1.39 -2.11 -3.58
C LYS A 129 0.23 -2.95 -3.06
N ILE A 130 -0.92 -2.33 -2.93
CA ILE A 130 -2.16 -3.03 -2.58
C ILE A 130 -2.64 -3.75 -3.84
N MET A 131 -2.73 -5.07 -3.74
CA MET A 131 -3.02 -5.93 -4.88
C MET A 131 -4.51 -6.23 -5.01
N SER A 132 -5.20 -6.34 -3.89
CA SER A 132 -6.63 -6.62 -3.88
C SER A 132 -7.27 -6.18 -2.59
N ILE A 133 -8.55 -5.84 -2.68
CA ILE A 133 -9.38 -5.47 -1.54
C ILE A 133 -10.66 -6.28 -1.61
N ASP A 134 -10.91 -7.10 -0.60
CA ASP A 134 -12.12 -7.89 -0.47
C ASP A 134 -12.89 -7.37 0.74
N LEU A 135 -14.04 -6.78 0.50
CA LEU A 135 -14.88 -6.20 1.56
C LEU A 135 -15.89 -7.19 2.13
N GLY A 136 -15.76 -8.47 1.79
CA GLY A 136 -16.64 -9.49 2.33
C GLY A 136 -18.07 -9.40 1.81
N SER A 137 -18.25 -8.92 0.59
CA SER A 137 -19.57 -8.86 -0.02
C SER A 137 -19.99 -10.26 -0.49
N HIS A 138 -20.63 -10.96 0.34
CA HIS A 138 -21.17 -12.28 0.03
C HIS A 138 -22.67 -12.24 0.16
#